data_dce177305f5c5d3ad4c81d317ce974bc
#
_entry.id   dce177305f5c5d3ad4c81d317ce974bc
#
_cell.length_a   1.000
_cell.length_b   1.000
_cell.length_c   1.000
_cell.angle_alpha   90.00
_cell.angle_beta   90.00
_cell.angle_gamma   90.00
#
_symmetry.space_group_name_H-M   'P 1'
#
loop_
_entity.id
_entity.type
_entity.pdbx_description
1 polymer ?
#
loop_
_entity_poly.entity_id
_entity_poly.type
_entity_poly.pdbx_seq_one_letter_code
_entity_poly.pdbx_strand_id
1 'polypeptide(L)'
;MDQTMNPKLKKYKRLFFTAMFSCVLFFVFSFFVIIIVAKIMGPPPVAVPQTSVFYANDDTVIGQSNEMQKRYNVPLNEISPYVKEATLSIEDQRFYKHHGFDMKRIAGAIVADLKAMAKVQGASTITQQYARNLYLDHDKTWKRKLLEAMYTIRLEVNYNKNHILEGYLNTIYYGHGAYGIEAASRLYFDKTAKELTLAEASMLAGIPKGPSVYSPFLKEDRAKGRQALILDEMVEQGYITKQQAALAKKEPLTFASLDTKKVAEVAPYFQDAVQASLLRDVGLDEQALQRGGLRIYTTLDPKLQAVAEQAVKDHIPDTTNIQTALVSMNPKTGEVAXXXXXXSHSSAWFYI
;
A
#
# COMPACT_ATOMS: atom_id res chain seq x y z
N MET A 1 -5.46 -60.94 26.78
CA MET A 1 -5.54 -61.46 25.39
C MET A 1 -4.73 -60.52 24.49
N ASP A 2 -3.47 -60.90 24.29
CA ASP A 2 -2.53 -60.12 23.47
C ASP A 2 -2.72 -60.58 22.01
N GLN A 3 -3.51 -59.85 21.25
CA GLN A 3 -3.68 -60.13 19.82
C GLN A 3 -2.36 -59.85 19.11
N THR A 4 -1.61 -60.88 18.79
CA THR A 4 -0.37 -60.81 18.03
C THR A 4 -0.67 -60.21 16.65
N MET A 5 -0.36 -58.93 16.50
CA MET A 5 -0.51 -58.18 15.26
C MET A 5 0.26 -58.86 14.11
N ASN A 6 -0.38 -59.04 12.98
CA ASN A 6 0.18 -59.64 11.76
C ASN A 6 1.59 -59.07 11.46
N PRO A 7 2.62 -59.90 11.28
CA PRO A 7 4.00 -59.43 11.08
C PRO A 7 4.16 -58.52 9.86
N LYS A 8 3.37 -58.67 8.82
CA LYS A 8 3.34 -57.79 7.66
C LYS A 8 2.85 -56.38 8.07
N LEU A 9 1.81 -56.31 8.90
CA LEU A 9 1.26 -55.04 9.39
C LEU A 9 2.27 -54.28 10.29
N LYS A 10 3.02 -55.05 11.10
CA LYS A 10 4.09 -54.48 11.95
C LYS A 10 5.23 -53.90 11.11
N LYS A 11 5.60 -54.56 9.99
CA LYS A 11 6.61 -54.09 9.04
C LYS A 11 6.14 -52.78 8.36
N TYR A 12 4.89 -52.71 7.87
CA TYR A 12 4.34 -51.52 7.24
C TYR A 12 4.23 -50.33 8.22
N LYS A 13 3.81 -50.55 9.45
CA LYS A 13 3.81 -49.52 10.50
C LYS A 13 5.22 -48.99 10.74
N ARG A 14 6.21 -49.84 10.87
CA ARG A 14 7.61 -49.46 11.06
C ARG A 14 8.10 -48.62 9.87
N LEU A 15 7.86 -49.06 8.65
CA LEU A 15 8.24 -48.30 7.44
C LEU A 15 7.55 -46.94 7.39
N PHE A 16 6.26 -46.88 7.71
CA PHE A 16 5.50 -45.61 7.76
C PHE A 16 6.11 -44.63 8.79
N PHE A 17 6.39 -45.12 10.00
CA PHE A 17 6.97 -44.28 11.03
C PHE A 17 8.40 -43.83 10.68
N THR A 18 9.22 -44.69 10.08
CA THR A 18 10.57 -44.26 9.64
C THR A 18 10.50 -43.25 8.50
N ALA A 19 9.62 -43.44 7.52
CA ALA A 19 9.40 -42.48 6.43
C ALA A 19 8.91 -41.16 6.98
N MET A 20 7.93 -41.15 7.88
CA MET A 20 7.41 -39.96 8.54
C MET A 20 8.53 -39.23 9.32
N PHE A 21 9.32 -39.96 10.09
CA PHE A 21 10.44 -39.42 10.85
C PHE A 21 11.51 -38.80 9.93
N SER A 22 11.88 -39.49 8.85
CA SER A 22 12.83 -38.98 7.85
C SER A 22 12.30 -37.71 7.19
N CYS A 23 11.00 -37.68 6.89
CA CYS A 23 10.35 -36.49 6.32
C CYS A 23 10.43 -35.30 7.28
N VAL A 24 10.14 -35.50 8.56
CA VAL A 24 10.26 -34.47 9.60
C VAL A 24 11.69 -33.96 9.69
N LEU A 25 12.68 -34.88 9.74
CA LEU A 25 14.10 -34.50 9.78
C LEU A 25 14.50 -33.67 8.56
N PHE A 26 14.04 -34.06 7.37
CA PHE A 26 14.30 -33.32 6.13
C PHE A 26 13.72 -31.89 6.21
N PHE A 27 12.49 -31.73 6.68
CA PHE A 27 11.88 -30.41 6.82
C PHE A 27 12.61 -29.55 7.87
N VAL A 28 13.01 -30.14 9.00
CA VAL A 28 13.79 -29.45 10.03
C VAL A 28 15.13 -29.00 9.47
N PHE A 29 15.84 -29.91 8.79
CA PHE A 29 17.12 -29.59 8.15
C PHE A 29 16.96 -28.45 7.12
N SER A 30 15.99 -28.56 6.23
CA SER A 30 15.70 -27.57 5.21
C SER A 30 15.39 -26.20 5.84
N PHE A 31 14.63 -26.19 6.94
CA PHE A 31 14.31 -24.95 7.67
C PHE A 31 15.60 -24.28 8.20
N PHE A 32 16.53 -25.04 8.80
CA PHE A 32 17.78 -24.49 9.28
C PHE A 32 18.66 -23.98 8.11
N VAL A 33 18.70 -24.71 7.01
CA VAL A 33 19.43 -24.27 5.81
C VAL A 33 18.87 -22.93 5.30
N ILE A 34 17.55 -22.79 5.23
CA ILE A 34 16.91 -21.53 4.80
C ILE A 34 17.30 -20.37 5.73
N ILE A 35 17.30 -20.60 7.05
CA ILE A 35 17.70 -19.56 8.02
C ILE A 35 19.17 -19.18 7.83
N ILE A 36 20.05 -20.15 7.68
CA ILE A 36 21.49 -19.90 7.48
C ILE A 36 21.70 -19.10 6.18
N VAL A 37 21.08 -19.52 5.09
CA VAL A 37 21.15 -18.84 3.80
C VAL A 37 20.61 -17.40 3.94
N ALA A 38 19.46 -17.22 4.59
CA ALA A 38 18.85 -15.89 4.83
C ALA A 38 19.80 -14.97 5.63
N LYS A 39 20.54 -15.54 6.59
CA LYS A 39 21.52 -14.79 7.40
C LYS A 39 22.74 -14.41 6.55
N ILE A 40 23.27 -15.34 5.75
CA ILE A 40 24.44 -15.10 4.87
C ILE A 40 24.09 -14.05 3.80
N MET A 41 22.88 -14.13 3.23
CA MET A 41 22.43 -13.16 2.22
C MET A 41 22.22 -11.75 2.81
N GLY A 42 22.12 -11.64 4.12
CA GLY A 42 21.87 -10.39 4.81
C GLY A 42 20.45 -9.82 4.55
N PRO A 43 20.19 -8.60 5.01
CA PRO A 43 18.90 -7.96 4.75
C PRO A 43 18.69 -7.78 3.24
N PRO A 44 17.47 -7.89 2.75
CA PRO A 44 17.21 -7.65 1.34
C PRO A 44 17.54 -6.19 1.00
N PRO A 45 18.08 -5.93 -0.20
CA PRO A 45 18.36 -4.55 -0.60
C PRO A 45 17.04 -3.78 -0.67
N VAL A 46 17.00 -2.65 0.02
CA VAL A 46 15.82 -1.77 -0.05
C VAL A 46 15.81 -1.15 -1.44
N ALA A 47 14.87 -1.55 -2.28
CA ALA A 47 14.66 -0.89 -3.56
C ALA A 47 14.20 0.54 -3.26
N VAL A 48 15.05 1.52 -3.50
CA VAL A 48 14.66 2.92 -3.38
C VAL A 48 13.73 3.22 -4.56
N PRO A 49 12.46 3.46 -4.31
CA PRO A 49 11.56 3.79 -5.42
C PRO A 49 12.05 5.05 -6.12
N GLN A 50 12.18 4.96 -7.42
CA GLN A 50 12.56 6.09 -8.25
C GLN A 50 11.29 6.71 -8.84
N THR A 51 11.29 8.03 -8.89
CA THR A 51 10.19 8.81 -9.48
C THR A 51 10.12 8.55 -10.99
N SER A 52 8.94 8.23 -11.50
CA SER A 52 8.73 8.19 -12.95
C SER A 52 8.58 9.62 -13.48
N VAL A 53 9.20 9.88 -14.61
CA VAL A 53 9.30 11.23 -15.20
C VAL A 53 8.61 11.25 -16.56
N PHE A 54 7.76 12.22 -16.76
CA PHE A 54 7.04 12.46 -18.02
C PHE A 54 7.80 13.49 -18.86
N TYR A 55 8.02 13.15 -20.11
CA TYR A 55 8.72 13.99 -21.10
C TYR A 55 7.79 14.38 -22.23
N ALA A 56 7.88 15.62 -22.67
CA ALA A 56 7.25 16.10 -23.89
C ALA A 56 7.96 15.56 -25.15
N ASN A 57 7.45 15.88 -26.31
CA ASN A 57 8.02 15.45 -27.59
C ASN A 57 9.40 16.08 -27.89
N ASP A 58 9.76 17.14 -27.17
CA ASP A 58 11.07 17.81 -27.27
C ASP A 58 12.02 17.46 -26.12
N ASP A 59 11.71 16.37 -25.39
CA ASP A 59 12.46 15.88 -24.23
C ASP A 59 12.42 16.79 -23.00
N THR A 60 11.63 17.87 -22.97
CA THR A 60 11.46 18.66 -21.75
C THR A 60 10.63 17.87 -20.73
N VAL A 61 11.00 18.02 -19.44
CA VAL A 61 10.24 17.39 -18.36
C VAL A 61 8.93 18.17 -18.16
N ILE A 62 7.81 17.46 -18.25
CA ILE A 62 6.47 18.06 -18.09
C ILE A 62 5.83 17.69 -16.75
N GLY A 63 6.34 16.65 -16.09
CA GLY A 63 5.85 16.25 -14.78
C GLY A 63 6.60 15.04 -14.25
N GLN A 64 6.28 14.74 -13.00
CA GLN A 64 6.84 13.59 -12.29
C GLN A 64 5.72 12.89 -11.52
N SER A 65 5.72 11.57 -11.53
CA SER A 65 4.68 10.79 -10.85
C SER A 65 4.67 10.95 -9.32
N ASN A 66 5.69 11.58 -8.76
CA ASN A 66 5.95 11.61 -7.33
C ASN A 66 6.11 13.02 -6.71
N GLU A 67 5.57 14.06 -7.33
CA GLU A 67 5.65 15.39 -6.71
C GLU A 67 4.99 15.46 -5.32
N MET A 68 4.06 14.53 -5.03
CA MET A 68 3.45 14.38 -3.71
C MET A 68 4.16 13.36 -2.81
N GLN A 69 5.19 12.66 -3.29
CA GLN A 69 5.92 11.71 -2.43
C GLN A 69 7.06 12.38 -1.68
N LYS A 70 6.72 13.27 -0.78
CA LYS A 70 7.66 13.62 0.27
C LYS A 70 7.74 12.41 1.21
N ARG A 71 8.69 11.53 0.98
CA ARG A 71 8.95 10.43 1.89
C ARG A 71 9.69 10.94 3.10
N TYR A 72 9.02 10.89 4.20
CA TYR A 72 9.59 11.22 5.49
C TYR A 72 9.89 9.91 6.19
N ASN A 73 11.16 9.54 6.29
CA ASN A 73 11.54 8.45 7.18
C ASN A 73 11.65 9.02 8.60
N VAL A 74 10.73 8.61 9.45
CA VAL A 74 10.73 9.02 10.85
C VAL A 74 11.03 7.81 11.73
N PRO A 75 11.93 7.95 12.71
CA PRO A 75 12.21 6.85 13.62
C PRO A 75 10.99 6.51 14.48
N LEU A 76 10.90 5.26 14.94
CA LEU A 76 9.73 4.73 15.63
C LEU A 76 9.34 5.53 16.88
N ASN A 77 10.29 6.17 17.56
CA ASN A 77 10.04 7.02 18.72
C ASN A 77 9.48 8.41 18.35
N GLU A 78 9.51 8.78 17.08
CA GLU A 78 8.87 9.99 16.54
C GLU A 78 7.50 9.70 15.92
N ILE A 79 6.97 8.50 16.13
CA ILE A 79 5.62 8.09 15.71
C ILE A 79 4.77 7.94 16.98
N SER A 80 3.57 8.52 16.97
CA SER A 80 2.62 8.43 18.08
C SER A 80 2.44 6.96 18.54
N PRO A 81 2.46 6.68 19.84
CA PRO A 81 2.18 5.33 20.31
C PRO A 81 0.83 4.80 19.84
N TYR A 82 -0.15 5.68 19.70
CA TYR A 82 -1.49 5.28 19.19
C TYR A 82 -1.44 4.73 17.79
N VAL A 83 -0.57 5.24 16.90
CA VAL A 83 -0.38 4.70 15.54
C VAL A 83 0.12 3.26 15.61
N LYS A 84 1.16 3.04 16.44
CA LYS A 84 1.77 1.70 16.60
C LYS A 84 0.72 0.70 17.11
N GLU A 85 0.04 1.08 18.18
CA GLU A 85 -0.97 0.24 18.84
C GLU A 85 -2.17 -0.04 17.93
N ALA A 86 -2.70 0.97 17.24
CA ALA A 86 -3.82 0.82 16.30
C ALA A 86 -3.44 -0.10 15.13
N THR A 87 -2.23 0.09 14.57
CA THR A 87 -1.72 -0.76 13.48
C THR A 87 -1.58 -2.21 13.94
N LEU A 88 -0.96 -2.43 15.09
CA LEU A 88 -0.78 -3.77 15.67
C LEU A 88 -2.14 -4.43 15.91
N SER A 89 -3.08 -3.70 16.47
CA SER A 89 -4.42 -4.21 16.80
C SER A 89 -5.17 -4.73 15.59
N ILE A 90 -5.09 -4.05 14.46
CA ILE A 90 -5.90 -4.41 13.31
C ILE A 90 -5.15 -5.29 12.29
N GLU A 91 -3.84 -5.14 12.18
CA GLU A 91 -3.04 -5.85 11.18
C GLU A 91 -2.38 -7.10 11.74
N ASP A 92 -1.85 -7.05 12.98
CA ASP A 92 -1.02 -8.15 13.48
C ASP A 92 -0.92 -8.14 15.01
N GLN A 93 -1.97 -8.58 15.69
CA GLN A 93 -2.09 -8.60 17.16
C GLN A 93 -0.96 -9.34 17.89
N ARG A 94 -0.36 -10.32 17.21
CA ARG A 94 0.70 -11.14 17.79
C ARG A 94 2.08 -10.85 17.22
N PHE A 95 2.26 -9.67 16.61
CA PHE A 95 3.48 -9.26 15.89
C PHE A 95 4.77 -9.56 16.67
N TYR A 96 4.79 -9.22 17.95
CA TYR A 96 5.97 -9.43 18.81
C TYR A 96 6.14 -10.89 19.28
N LYS A 97 5.16 -11.78 18.97
CA LYS A 97 5.14 -13.17 19.48
C LYS A 97 5.47 -14.21 18.41
N HIS A 98 5.56 -13.82 17.15
CA HIS A 98 5.91 -14.73 16.05
C HIS A 98 7.14 -14.24 15.29
N HIS A 99 7.69 -15.08 14.41
CA HIS A 99 8.86 -14.77 13.59
C HIS A 99 8.46 -14.76 12.10
N GLY A 100 7.76 -13.70 11.70
CA GLY A 100 7.33 -13.46 10.32
C GLY A 100 6.02 -14.12 9.92
N PHE A 101 5.69 -15.26 10.49
CA PHE A 101 4.47 -16.02 10.20
C PHE A 101 3.72 -16.33 11.49
N ASP A 102 2.46 -15.91 11.57
CA ASP A 102 1.61 -16.27 12.71
C ASP A 102 0.85 -17.57 12.39
N MET A 103 1.44 -18.70 12.79
CA MET A 103 0.88 -20.03 12.52
C MET A 103 -0.49 -20.21 13.18
N LYS A 104 -0.73 -19.60 14.33
CA LYS A 104 -2.04 -19.66 15.02
C LYS A 104 -3.11 -18.91 14.21
N ARG A 105 -2.77 -17.70 13.70
CA ARG A 105 -3.65 -16.90 12.84
C ARG A 105 -3.91 -17.60 11.50
N ILE A 106 -2.88 -18.22 10.90
CA ILE A 106 -3.01 -18.98 9.65
C ILE A 106 -3.98 -20.15 9.85
N ALA A 107 -3.81 -20.93 10.93
CA ALA A 107 -4.70 -22.05 11.24
C ALA A 107 -6.14 -21.58 11.46
N GLY A 108 -6.31 -20.50 12.21
CA GLY A 108 -7.63 -19.87 12.44
C GLY A 108 -8.31 -19.42 11.14
N ALA A 109 -7.54 -18.78 10.26
CA ALA A 109 -8.06 -18.30 8.97
C ALA A 109 -8.49 -19.48 8.08
N ILE A 110 -7.73 -20.58 8.04
CA ILE A 110 -8.09 -21.78 7.28
C ILE A 110 -9.42 -22.35 7.79
N VAL A 111 -9.59 -22.45 9.12
CA VAL A 111 -10.84 -22.95 9.71
C VAL A 111 -12.01 -22.01 9.39
N ALA A 112 -11.80 -20.69 9.48
CA ALA A 112 -12.84 -19.69 9.17
C ALA A 112 -13.24 -19.74 7.69
N ASP A 113 -12.26 -19.82 6.79
CA ASP A 113 -12.49 -19.88 5.34
C ASP A 113 -13.23 -21.18 4.95
N LEU A 114 -12.86 -22.31 5.57
CA LEU A 114 -13.54 -23.61 5.35
C LEU A 114 -14.99 -23.57 5.85
N LYS A 115 -15.24 -22.97 7.03
CA LYS A 115 -16.61 -22.83 7.58
C LYS A 115 -17.48 -21.93 6.72
N ALA A 116 -16.90 -20.84 6.20
CA ALA A 116 -17.60 -19.87 5.35
C ALA A 116 -17.72 -20.34 3.89
N MET A 117 -17.02 -21.38 3.50
CA MET A 117 -16.86 -21.85 2.10
C MET A 117 -16.42 -20.69 1.18
N ALA A 118 -15.69 -19.73 1.73
CA ALA A 118 -15.22 -18.51 1.03
C ALA A 118 -14.01 -17.94 1.76
N LYS A 119 -13.21 -17.15 1.07
CA LYS A 119 -12.08 -16.45 1.69
C LYS A 119 -12.60 -15.25 2.47
N VAL A 120 -12.71 -15.37 3.77
CA VAL A 120 -13.26 -14.34 4.66
C VAL A 120 -12.21 -13.70 5.58
N GLN A 121 -11.06 -14.36 5.81
CA GLN A 121 -10.08 -13.86 6.75
C GLN A 121 -8.67 -13.79 6.15
N GLY A 122 -8.01 -12.64 6.30
CA GLY A 122 -6.62 -12.45 5.93
C GLY A 122 -5.66 -12.86 7.05
N ALA A 123 -4.63 -13.61 6.70
CA ALA A 123 -3.64 -14.12 7.66
C ALA A 123 -2.24 -13.54 7.47
N SER A 124 -2.07 -12.54 6.59
CA SER A 124 -0.75 -11.93 6.34
C SER A 124 -0.32 -11.08 7.53
N THR A 125 0.93 -11.22 7.94
CA THR A 125 1.55 -10.46 9.03
C THR A 125 2.09 -9.12 8.53
N ILE A 126 2.43 -8.22 9.46
CA ILE A 126 3.11 -6.94 9.16
C ILE A 126 4.42 -7.21 8.40
N THR A 127 5.23 -8.19 8.82
CA THR A 127 6.48 -8.51 8.13
C THR A 127 6.25 -8.96 6.70
N GLN A 128 5.22 -9.78 6.45
CA GLN A 128 4.86 -10.21 5.09
C GLN A 128 4.39 -9.04 4.23
N GLN A 129 3.60 -8.13 4.80
CA GLN A 129 3.14 -6.93 4.10
C GLN A 129 4.32 -6.00 3.78
N TYR A 130 5.24 -5.82 4.73
CA TYR A 130 6.45 -5.01 4.52
C TYR A 130 7.34 -5.61 3.42
N ALA A 131 7.57 -6.94 3.47
CA ALA A 131 8.32 -7.66 2.41
C ALA A 131 7.68 -7.46 1.04
N ARG A 132 6.36 -7.60 0.96
CA ARG A 132 5.62 -7.41 -0.29
C ARG A 132 5.74 -5.99 -0.82
N ASN A 133 5.59 -5.00 0.04
CA ASN A 133 5.59 -3.58 -0.36
C ASN A 133 6.97 -3.08 -0.79
N LEU A 134 8.04 -3.69 -0.28
CA LEU A 134 9.40 -3.27 -0.60
C LEU A 134 9.98 -3.93 -1.85
N TYR A 135 9.66 -5.21 -2.08
CA TYR A 135 10.48 -6.05 -2.96
C TYR A 135 9.71 -6.73 -4.08
N LEU A 136 8.38 -6.63 -4.11
CA LEU A 136 7.60 -7.46 -5.03
C LEU A 136 6.61 -6.63 -5.85
N ASP A 137 6.50 -6.99 -7.10
CA ASP A 137 5.45 -6.49 -7.99
C ASP A 137 4.09 -7.04 -7.57
N HIS A 138 3.01 -6.41 -8.05
CA HIS A 138 1.65 -6.74 -7.61
C HIS A 138 1.03 -7.98 -8.26
N ASP A 139 1.75 -8.67 -9.13
CA ASP A 139 1.26 -9.90 -9.75
C ASP A 139 0.86 -10.96 -8.70
N LYS A 140 -0.36 -11.45 -8.77
CA LYS A 140 -0.88 -12.45 -7.85
C LYS A 140 -0.47 -13.86 -8.28
N THR A 141 0.83 -14.15 -8.20
CA THR A 141 1.38 -15.46 -8.59
C THR A 141 1.91 -16.24 -7.37
N TRP A 142 1.98 -17.56 -7.51
CA TRP A 142 2.61 -18.43 -6.49
C TRP A 142 4.09 -18.09 -6.32
N LYS A 143 4.77 -17.76 -7.42
CA LYS A 143 6.18 -17.33 -7.40
C LYS A 143 6.36 -16.11 -6.49
N ARG A 144 5.50 -15.10 -6.64
CA ARG A 144 5.51 -13.90 -5.78
C ARG A 144 5.30 -14.25 -4.31
N LYS A 145 4.34 -15.18 -4.02
CA LYS A 145 4.06 -15.57 -2.63
C LYS A 145 5.24 -16.31 -2.00
N LEU A 146 5.97 -17.10 -2.78
CA LEU A 146 7.20 -17.75 -2.32
C LEU A 146 8.30 -16.72 -2.03
N LEU A 147 8.48 -15.75 -2.92
CA LEU A 147 9.45 -14.66 -2.73
C LEU A 147 9.10 -13.81 -1.49
N GLU A 148 7.81 -13.49 -1.30
CA GLU A 148 7.32 -12.80 -0.09
C GLU A 148 7.75 -13.57 1.17
N ALA A 149 7.58 -14.90 1.17
CA ALA A 149 7.99 -15.73 2.30
C ALA A 149 9.50 -15.69 2.53
N MET A 150 10.30 -15.76 1.46
CA MET A 150 11.78 -15.68 1.55
C MET A 150 12.23 -14.32 2.10
N TYR A 151 11.66 -13.22 1.58
CA TYR A 151 11.98 -11.87 2.08
C TYR A 151 11.52 -11.68 3.52
N THR A 152 10.37 -12.26 3.89
CA THR A 152 9.88 -12.25 5.28
C THR A 152 10.91 -12.89 6.23
N ILE A 153 11.44 -14.06 5.87
CA ILE A 153 12.47 -14.75 6.65
C ILE A 153 13.73 -13.88 6.75
N ARG A 154 14.19 -13.30 5.63
CA ARG A 154 15.40 -12.43 5.62
C ARG A 154 15.22 -11.20 6.51
N LEU A 155 14.04 -10.58 6.52
CA LEU A 155 13.74 -9.45 7.40
C LEU A 155 13.81 -9.88 8.87
N GLU A 156 13.15 -10.98 9.24
CA GLU A 156 13.07 -11.43 10.64
C GLU A 156 14.41 -11.94 11.20
N VAL A 157 15.25 -12.51 10.34
CA VAL A 157 16.58 -13.01 10.75
C VAL A 157 17.58 -11.87 10.92
N ASN A 158 17.41 -10.76 10.18
CA ASN A 158 18.41 -9.68 10.15
C ASN A 158 17.98 -8.42 10.93
N TYR A 159 16.69 -8.24 11.20
CA TYR A 159 16.18 -7.04 11.90
C TYR A 159 15.35 -7.42 13.11
N ASN A 160 15.36 -6.57 14.13
CA ASN A 160 14.46 -6.72 15.27
C ASN A 160 13.05 -6.23 14.92
N LYS A 161 12.08 -6.59 15.74
CA LYS A 161 10.67 -6.27 15.53
C LYS A 161 10.40 -4.75 15.40
N ASN A 162 11.07 -3.94 16.21
CA ASN A 162 10.88 -2.48 16.16
C ASN A 162 11.35 -1.90 14.83
N HIS A 163 12.48 -2.39 14.31
CA HIS A 163 12.99 -1.96 13.01
C HIS A 163 12.05 -2.37 11.87
N ILE A 164 11.47 -3.57 11.95
CA ILE A 164 10.49 -4.06 10.96
C ILE A 164 9.21 -3.20 11.01
N LEU A 165 8.71 -2.89 12.21
CA LEU A 165 7.51 -2.04 12.38
C LEU A 165 7.78 -0.61 11.88
N GLU A 166 8.94 -0.05 12.21
CA GLU A 166 9.39 1.26 11.70
C GLU A 166 9.38 1.29 10.17
N GLY A 167 10.02 0.31 9.56
CA GLY A 167 10.08 0.20 8.10
C GLY A 167 8.69 0.06 7.47
N TYR A 168 7.83 -0.76 8.06
CA TYR A 168 6.45 -0.92 7.62
C TYR A 168 5.69 0.41 7.65
N LEU A 169 5.71 1.09 8.80
CA LEU A 169 4.99 2.35 9.01
C LEU A 169 5.50 3.47 8.08
N ASN A 170 6.78 3.43 7.71
CA ASN A 170 7.38 4.41 6.80
C ASN A 170 7.15 4.11 5.31
N THR A 171 6.64 2.92 4.96
CA THR A 171 6.55 2.50 3.55
C THR A 171 5.15 2.16 3.07
N ILE A 172 4.22 1.86 3.98
CA ILE A 172 2.87 1.44 3.57
C ILE A 172 2.09 2.59 2.94
N TYR A 173 1.24 2.25 1.97
CA TYR A 173 0.46 3.21 1.19
C TYR A 173 -0.85 3.57 1.92
N TYR A 174 -1.05 4.87 2.12
CA TYR A 174 -2.23 5.44 2.79
C TYR A 174 -3.21 6.12 1.81
N GLY A 175 -3.02 5.95 0.52
CA GLY A 175 -3.87 6.62 -0.48
C GLY A 175 -3.38 8.02 -0.84
N HIS A 176 -3.92 8.55 -1.94
CA HIS A 176 -3.66 9.94 -2.41
C HIS A 176 -2.15 10.26 -2.52
N GLY A 177 -1.34 9.28 -2.92
CA GLY A 177 0.11 9.47 -3.05
C GLY A 177 0.90 9.42 -1.74
N ALA A 178 0.25 9.25 -0.58
CA ALA A 178 0.92 9.23 0.73
C ALA A 178 1.52 7.84 1.03
N TYR A 179 2.83 7.75 1.01
CA TYR A 179 3.59 6.57 1.42
C TYR A 179 4.27 6.85 2.77
N GLY A 180 3.96 6.04 3.75
CA GLY A 180 4.44 6.20 5.13
C GLY A 180 3.55 7.09 5.97
N ILE A 181 3.62 6.84 7.27
CA ILE A 181 2.74 7.47 8.27
C ILE A 181 2.94 8.99 8.39
N GLU A 182 4.16 9.48 8.24
CA GLU A 182 4.44 10.92 8.31
C GLU A 182 3.80 11.66 7.12
N ALA A 183 3.93 11.09 5.91
CA ALA A 183 3.28 11.64 4.72
C ALA A 183 1.74 11.62 4.87
N ALA A 184 1.21 10.51 5.39
CA ALA A 184 -0.22 10.38 5.65
C ALA A 184 -0.71 11.38 6.70
N SER A 185 0.03 11.53 7.79
CA SER A 185 -0.30 12.48 8.87
C SER A 185 -0.41 13.91 8.33
N ARG A 186 0.58 14.33 7.55
CA ARG A 186 0.58 15.65 6.93
C ARG A 186 -0.55 15.82 5.90
N LEU A 187 -0.77 14.78 5.08
CA LEU A 187 -1.82 14.82 4.05
C LEU A 187 -3.23 14.92 4.64
N TYR A 188 -3.51 14.09 5.65
CA TYR A 188 -4.87 14.00 6.19
C TYR A 188 -5.17 15.03 7.29
N PHE A 189 -4.17 15.42 8.08
CA PHE A 189 -4.37 16.21 9.30
C PHE A 189 -3.47 17.44 9.42
N ASP A 190 -2.54 17.65 8.50
CA ASP A 190 -1.53 18.74 8.54
C ASP A 190 -0.70 18.71 9.83
N LYS A 191 -0.37 17.50 10.31
CA LYS A 191 0.39 17.25 11.56
C LYS A 191 1.55 16.31 11.29
N THR A 192 2.51 16.28 12.21
CA THR A 192 3.53 15.23 12.22
C THR A 192 2.93 13.92 12.75
N ALA A 193 3.54 12.80 12.41
CA ALA A 193 3.09 11.48 12.90
C ALA A 193 3.16 11.36 14.44
N LYS A 194 3.99 12.18 15.09
CA LYS A 194 4.15 12.23 16.54
C LYS A 194 2.94 12.87 17.23
N GLU A 195 2.32 13.83 16.58
CA GLU A 195 1.23 14.64 17.12
C GLU A 195 -0.16 14.02 16.97
N LEU A 196 -0.27 12.90 16.26
CA LEU A 196 -1.56 12.26 16.02
C LEU A 196 -2.24 11.83 17.32
N THR A 197 -3.50 12.25 17.48
CA THR A 197 -4.38 11.82 18.58
C THR A 197 -4.78 10.35 18.39
N LEU A 198 -5.41 9.76 19.41
CA LEU A 198 -5.96 8.41 19.32
C LEU A 198 -6.98 8.28 18.16
N ALA A 199 -7.85 9.29 18.02
CA ALA A 199 -8.87 9.28 16.95
C ALA A 199 -8.22 9.38 15.55
N GLU A 200 -7.25 10.27 15.38
CA GLU A 200 -6.54 10.44 14.10
C GLU A 200 -5.70 9.18 13.76
N ALA A 201 -4.97 8.66 14.73
CA ALA A 201 -4.12 7.47 14.56
C ALA A 201 -4.95 6.23 14.16
N SER A 202 -6.08 6.00 14.85
CA SER A 202 -6.97 4.89 14.53
C SER A 202 -7.65 5.05 13.15
N MET A 203 -7.93 6.30 12.75
CA MET A 203 -8.43 6.59 11.39
C MET A 203 -7.39 6.20 10.34
N LEU A 204 -6.13 6.67 10.49
CA LEU A 204 -5.07 6.35 9.52
C LEU A 204 -4.77 4.85 9.48
N ALA A 205 -4.74 4.17 10.63
CA ALA A 205 -4.47 2.72 10.67
C ALA A 205 -5.50 1.89 9.87
N GLY A 206 -6.67 2.45 9.60
CA GLY A 206 -7.72 1.78 8.82
C GLY A 206 -7.53 1.84 7.30
N ILE A 207 -6.80 2.85 6.81
CA ILE A 207 -6.73 3.18 5.39
C ILE A 207 -5.96 2.11 4.56
N PRO A 208 -4.81 1.57 5.01
CA PRO A 208 -4.01 0.66 4.17
C PRO A 208 -4.73 -0.60 3.70
N LYS A 209 -5.77 -1.04 4.39
CA LYS A 209 -6.59 -2.19 3.98
C LYS A 209 -7.24 -1.99 2.61
N GLY A 210 -7.53 -0.75 2.26
CA GLY A 210 -8.15 -0.37 0.98
C GLY A 210 -8.26 1.13 0.88
N PRO A 211 -7.22 1.82 0.42
CA PRO A 211 -7.19 3.28 0.42
C PRO A 211 -8.37 3.94 -0.31
N SER A 212 -8.79 3.40 -1.45
CA SER A 212 -9.97 3.89 -2.18
C SER A 212 -11.31 3.63 -1.47
N VAL A 213 -11.33 2.67 -0.51
CA VAL A 213 -12.55 2.29 0.22
C VAL A 213 -12.63 3.02 1.57
N TYR A 214 -11.49 3.23 2.22
CA TYR A 214 -11.41 3.74 3.60
C TYR A 214 -10.77 5.13 3.70
N SER A 215 -10.56 5.83 2.57
CA SER A 215 -10.14 7.24 2.61
C SER A 215 -11.29 8.10 3.12
N PRO A 216 -11.09 8.91 4.18
CA PRO A 216 -12.14 9.81 4.67
C PRO A 216 -12.49 10.91 3.66
N PHE A 217 -11.58 11.26 2.76
CA PHE A 217 -11.87 12.23 1.68
C PHE A 217 -12.88 11.68 0.66
N LEU A 218 -12.97 10.36 0.51
CA LEU A 218 -13.85 9.72 -0.48
C LEU A 218 -15.11 9.14 0.15
N LYS A 219 -14.97 8.49 1.31
CA LYS A 219 -16.05 7.72 1.95
C LYS A 219 -15.93 7.81 3.47
N GLU A 220 -16.23 8.98 4.03
CA GLU A 220 -16.08 9.26 5.46
C GLU A 220 -16.77 8.22 6.36
N ASP A 221 -18.00 7.83 6.02
CA ASP A 221 -18.75 6.84 6.82
C ASP A 221 -18.02 5.49 6.90
N ARG A 222 -17.44 5.04 5.79
CA ARG A 222 -16.69 3.77 5.77
C ARG A 222 -15.37 3.90 6.57
N ALA A 223 -14.72 5.05 6.46
CA ALA A 223 -13.52 5.34 7.23
C ALA A 223 -13.84 5.35 8.73
N LYS A 224 -14.93 6.01 9.15
CA LYS A 224 -15.41 6.04 10.54
C LYS A 224 -15.80 4.67 11.06
N GLY A 225 -16.51 3.88 10.24
CA GLY A 225 -16.84 2.49 10.59
C GLY A 225 -15.59 1.64 10.81
N ARG A 226 -14.57 1.83 9.98
CA ARG A 226 -13.28 1.12 10.10
C ARG A 226 -12.50 1.60 11.34
N GLN A 227 -12.49 2.91 11.60
CA GLN A 227 -11.90 3.51 12.81
C GLN A 227 -12.54 2.92 14.08
N ALA A 228 -13.87 2.86 14.13
CA ALA A 228 -14.60 2.31 15.29
C ALA A 228 -14.19 0.86 15.58
N LEU A 229 -14.09 0.03 14.53
CA LEU A 229 -13.62 -1.35 14.65
C LEU A 229 -12.20 -1.41 15.25
N ILE A 230 -11.29 -0.54 14.78
CA ILE A 230 -9.90 -0.51 15.27
C ILE A 230 -9.86 -0.13 16.74
N LEU A 231 -10.65 0.89 17.14
CA LEU A 231 -10.73 1.32 18.55
C LEU A 231 -11.26 0.19 19.44
N ASP A 232 -12.23 -0.59 18.97
CA ASP A 232 -12.75 -1.76 19.70
C ASP A 232 -11.67 -2.85 19.86
N GLU A 233 -10.91 -3.11 18.79
CA GLU A 233 -9.79 -4.06 18.84
C GLU A 233 -8.69 -3.59 19.80
N MET A 234 -8.42 -2.28 19.86
CA MET A 234 -7.45 -1.71 20.81
C MET A 234 -7.92 -1.91 22.27
N VAL A 235 -9.23 -1.81 22.52
CA VAL A 235 -9.81 -2.10 23.85
C VAL A 235 -9.66 -3.59 24.18
N GLU A 236 -10.00 -4.48 23.24
CA GLU A 236 -9.90 -5.93 23.46
C GLU A 236 -8.47 -6.38 23.77
N GLN A 237 -7.48 -5.70 23.22
CA GLN A 237 -6.07 -6.00 23.45
C GLN A 237 -5.46 -5.23 24.63
N GLY A 238 -6.24 -4.37 25.28
CA GLY A 238 -5.80 -3.66 26.49
C GLY A 238 -4.88 -2.48 26.24
N TYR A 239 -4.81 -1.97 25.02
CA TYR A 239 -4.04 -0.77 24.69
C TYR A 239 -4.72 0.49 25.21
N ILE A 240 -6.06 0.52 25.15
CA ILE A 240 -6.87 1.66 25.60
C ILE A 240 -8.07 1.16 26.43
N THR A 241 -8.64 2.06 27.20
CA THR A 241 -9.87 1.78 27.96
C THR A 241 -11.13 1.98 27.09
N LYS A 242 -12.24 1.39 27.50
CA LYS A 242 -13.56 1.62 26.85
C LYS A 242 -13.93 3.10 26.81
N GLN A 243 -13.58 3.85 27.86
CA GLN A 243 -13.84 5.29 27.94
C GLN A 243 -13.05 6.06 26.88
N GLN A 244 -11.74 5.77 26.73
CA GLN A 244 -10.88 6.38 25.70
C GLN A 244 -11.42 6.07 24.28
N ALA A 245 -11.83 4.82 24.04
CA ALA A 245 -12.42 4.44 22.74
C ALA A 245 -13.70 5.21 22.45
N ALA A 246 -14.59 5.34 23.46
CA ALA A 246 -15.85 6.06 23.30
C ALA A 246 -15.64 7.57 23.02
N LEU A 247 -14.63 8.17 23.64
CA LEU A 247 -14.26 9.56 23.39
C LEU A 247 -13.69 9.73 21.99
N ALA A 248 -12.76 8.86 21.58
CA ALA A 248 -12.12 8.89 20.27
C ALA A 248 -13.12 8.68 19.13
N LYS A 249 -14.13 7.83 19.30
CA LYS A 249 -15.21 7.61 18.31
C LYS A 249 -16.04 8.87 18.08
N LYS A 250 -16.20 9.71 19.10
CA LYS A 250 -17.00 10.95 19.06
C LYS A 250 -16.17 12.19 18.70
N GLU A 251 -14.84 12.08 18.75
CA GLU A 251 -13.95 13.20 18.45
C GLU A 251 -14.19 13.68 17.00
N PRO A 252 -14.53 14.97 16.80
CA PRO A 252 -14.65 15.48 15.45
C PRO A 252 -13.28 15.59 14.82
N LEU A 253 -13.10 14.94 13.67
CA LEU A 253 -11.85 14.96 12.93
C LEU A 253 -11.88 16.09 11.91
N THR A 254 -10.90 16.97 11.98
CA THR A 254 -10.70 18.04 11.00
C THR A 254 -9.67 17.59 10.00
N PHE A 255 -10.13 17.29 8.81
CA PHE A 255 -9.24 16.86 7.73
C PHE A 255 -8.64 18.09 7.04
N ALA A 256 -7.35 18.01 6.71
CA ALA A 256 -6.68 19.02 5.92
C ALA A 256 -7.35 19.12 4.54
N SER A 257 -7.39 20.30 3.99
CA SER A 257 -7.83 20.46 2.61
C SER A 257 -6.89 19.66 1.68
N LEU A 258 -7.47 18.85 0.81
CA LEU A 258 -6.71 18.34 -0.34
C LEU A 258 -6.44 19.53 -1.26
N ASP A 259 -5.75 20.52 -0.72
CA ASP A 259 -5.24 21.60 -1.56
C ASP A 259 -4.14 20.95 -2.42
N THR A 260 -4.54 20.48 -3.56
CA THR A 260 -3.62 20.21 -4.63
C THR A 260 -3.02 21.55 -5.03
N LYS A 261 -2.09 22.08 -4.22
CA LYS A 261 -1.11 23.01 -4.73
C LYS A 261 -0.29 22.22 -5.73
N LYS A 262 -0.90 22.00 -6.87
CA LYS A 262 -0.19 21.51 -8.02
C LYS A 262 0.96 22.49 -8.24
N VAL A 263 2.18 22.07 -7.97
CA VAL A 263 3.32 22.67 -8.65
C VAL A 263 2.86 22.81 -10.09
N ALA A 264 3.11 23.93 -10.72
CA ALA A 264 2.58 24.22 -12.05
C ALA A 264 3.01 23.08 -13.01
N GLU A 265 2.22 22.04 -13.01
CA GLU A 265 2.43 20.89 -13.92
C GLU A 265 2.10 21.37 -15.32
N VAL A 266 3.00 21.14 -16.22
CA VAL A 266 2.74 21.41 -17.65
C VAL A 266 1.68 20.42 -18.14
N ALA A 267 0.54 20.93 -18.58
CA ALA A 267 -0.56 20.14 -19.16
C ALA A 267 -1.05 19.01 -18.20
N PRO A 268 -1.57 19.31 -17.00
CA PRO A 268 -1.96 18.26 -16.03
C PRO A 268 -3.00 17.28 -16.59
N TYR A 269 -3.98 17.76 -17.34
CA TYR A 269 -5.02 16.92 -17.94
C TYR A 269 -4.45 15.95 -18.98
N PHE A 270 -3.44 16.39 -19.71
CA PHE A 270 -2.73 15.51 -20.66
C PHE A 270 -1.99 14.41 -19.89
N GLN A 271 -1.31 14.76 -18.81
CA GLN A 271 -0.62 13.78 -17.96
C GLN A 271 -1.60 12.77 -17.35
N ASP A 272 -2.77 13.21 -16.87
CA ASP A 272 -3.82 12.32 -16.36
C ASP A 272 -4.28 11.33 -17.44
N ALA A 273 -4.47 11.81 -18.67
CA ALA A 273 -4.87 10.95 -19.78
C ALA A 273 -3.77 9.92 -20.12
N VAL A 274 -2.50 10.34 -20.11
CA VAL A 274 -1.36 9.42 -20.32
C VAL A 274 -1.33 8.37 -19.21
N GLN A 275 -1.48 8.76 -17.94
CA GLN A 275 -1.51 7.83 -16.84
C GLN A 275 -2.66 6.81 -16.96
N ALA A 276 -3.86 7.30 -17.31
CA ALA A 276 -5.03 6.45 -17.50
C ALA A 276 -4.78 5.42 -18.65
N SER A 277 -4.17 5.85 -19.74
CA SER A 277 -3.82 4.96 -20.87
C SER A 277 -2.77 3.93 -20.45
N LEU A 278 -1.75 4.32 -19.69
CA LEU A 278 -0.73 3.39 -19.20
C LEU A 278 -1.34 2.30 -18.31
N LEU A 279 -2.28 2.67 -17.45
CA LEU A 279 -2.95 1.72 -16.55
C LEU A 279 -3.95 0.83 -17.30
N ARG A 280 -4.78 1.42 -18.20
CA ARG A 280 -5.89 0.73 -18.85
C ARG A 280 -5.45 -0.05 -20.10
N ASP A 281 -4.70 0.62 -21.00
CA ASP A 281 -4.42 0.11 -22.36
C ASP A 281 -3.10 -0.67 -22.40
N VAL A 282 -2.09 -0.21 -21.68
CA VAL A 282 -0.80 -0.90 -21.55
C VAL A 282 -0.84 -1.96 -20.43
N GLY A 283 -1.75 -1.79 -19.46
CA GLY A 283 -1.87 -2.70 -18.31
C GLY A 283 -0.76 -2.52 -17.28
N LEU A 284 -0.18 -1.33 -17.23
CA LEU A 284 0.86 -1.02 -16.24
C LEU A 284 0.25 -0.97 -14.83
N ASP A 285 0.93 -1.56 -13.86
CA ASP A 285 0.51 -1.47 -12.47
C ASP A 285 0.74 -0.05 -11.92
N GLU A 286 -0.20 0.46 -11.15
CA GLU A 286 -0.12 1.79 -10.54
C GLU A 286 1.16 1.99 -9.72
N GLN A 287 1.61 0.96 -9.01
CA GLN A 287 2.87 1.06 -8.25
C GLN A 287 4.10 1.11 -9.16
N ALA A 288 4.07 0.39 -10.27
CA ALA A 288 5.15 0.47 -11.26
C ALA A 288 5.23 1.88 -11.84
N LEU A 289 4.09 2.50 -12.14
CA LEU A 289 4.03 3.88 -12.60
C LEU A 289 4.61 4.85 -11.56
N GLN A 290 4.26 4.67 -10.29
CA GLN A 290 4.63 5.61 -9.23
C GLN A 290 6.04 5.39 -8.67
N ARG A 291 6.55 4.15 -8.70
CA ARG A 291 7.80 3.76 -8.03
C ARG A 291 8.86 3.19 -8.96
N GLY A 292 8.49 2.95 -10.20
CA GLY A 292 9.33 2.20 -11.14
C GLY A 292 10.47 3.01 -11.78
N GLY A 293 10.55 4.32 -11.55
CA GLY A 293 11.56 5.18 -12.17
C GLY A 293 11.45 5.20 -13.69
N LEU A 294 10.23 5.13 -14.21
CA LEU A 294 9.97 5.05 -15.63
C LEU A 294 10.28 6.38 -16.32
N ARG A 295 10.79 6.32 -17.53
CA ARG A 295 10.89 7.45 -18.44
C ARG A 295 9.73 7.34 -19.41
N ILE A 296 8.75 8.24 -19.29
CA ILE A 296 7.51 8.18 -20.06
C ILE A 296 7.58 9.30 -21.10
N TYR A 297 7.91 8.93 -22.33
CA TYR A 297 7.97 9.85 -23.44
C TYR A 297 6.58 9.99 -24.05
N THR A 298 6.10 11.22 -24.14
CA THR A 298 4.74 11.52 -24.61
C THR A 298 4.77 12.30 -25.93
N THR A 299 3.61 12.45 -26.50
CA THR A 299 3.41 13.21 -27.76
C THR A 299 3.09 14.68 -27.51
N LEU A 300 3.12 15.14 -26.23
CA LEU A 300 2.82 16.54 -25.90
C LEU A 300 3.78 17.49 -26.59
N ASP A 301 3.23 18.49 -27.28
CA ASP A 301 4.00 19.65 -27.78
C ASP A 301 3.81 20.80 -26.79
N PRO A 302 4.83 21.19 -26.01
CA PRO A 302 4.68 22.24 -25.02
C PRO A 302 4.29 23.62 -25.61
N LYS A 303 4.70 23.90 -26.85
CA LYS A 303 4.37 25.16 -27.53
C LYS A 303 2.89 25.19 -27.92
N LEU A 304 2.39 24.10 -28.52
CA LEU A 304 0.97 23.98 -28.85
C LEU A 304 0.10 24.00 -27.60
N GLN A 305 0.55 23.36 -26.53
CA GLN A 305 -0.15 23.36 -25.24
C GLN A 305 -0.29 24.78 -24.70
N ALA A 306 0.80 25.54 -24.66
CA ALA A 306 0.80 26.94 -24.17
C ALA A 306 -0.13 27.83 -24.98
N VAL A 307 -0.12 27.69 -26.32
CA VAL A 307 -1.02 28.44 -27.22
C VAL A 307 -2.48 28.07 -26.94
N ALA A 308 -2.78 26.78 -26.74
CA ALA A 308 -4.13 26.30 -26.44
C ALA A 308 -4.64 26.86 -25.11
N GLU A 309 -3.81 26.83 -24.06
CA GLU A 309 -4.15 27.36 -22.74
C GLU A 309 -4.42 28.88 -22.81
N GLN A 310 -3.59 29.60 -23.55
CA GLN A 310 -3.77 31.06 -23.75
C GLN A 310 -5.05 31.35 -24.53
N ALA A 311 -5.33 30.59 -25.59
CA ALA A 311 -6.55 30.77 -26.39
C ALA A 311 -7.82 30.56 -25.53
N VAL A 312 -7.83 29.56 -24.67
CA VAL A 312 -8.96 29.33 -23.75
C VAL A 312 -9.12 30.51 -22.78
N LYS A 313 -8.04 30.98 -22.19
CA LYS A 313 -8.05 32.16 -21.28
C LYS A 313 -8.60 33.41 -21.97
N ASP A 314 -8.18 33.67 -23.21
CA ASP A 314 -8.53 34.88 -23.94
C ASP A 314 -10.00 34.90 -24.39
N HIS A 315 -10.59 33.71 -24.61
CA HIS A 315 -11.94 33.60 -25.19
C HIS A 315 -13.03 33.17 -24.21
N ILE A 316 -12.65 32.58 -23.07
CA ILE A 316 -13.62 32.06 -22.09
C ILE A 316 -13.35 32.70 -20.72
N PRO A 317 -14.14 33.71 -20.34
CA PRO A 317 -13.95 34.40 -19.05
C PRO A 317 -14.19 33.48 -17.86
N ASP A 318 -13.38 33.65 -16.81
CA ASP A 318 -13.49 32.88 -15.56
C ASP A 318 -14.84 33.02 -14.82
N THR A 319 -15.62 34.05 -15.21
CA THR A 319 -16.93 34.33 -14.63
C THR A 319 -18.05 33.47 -15.18
N THR A 320 -17.78 32.68 -16.21
CA THR A 320 -18.79 31.82 -16.83
C THR A 320 -18.74 30.41 -16.21
N ASN A 321 -19.91 29.80 -15.97
CA ASN A 321 -20.00 28.40 -15.52
C ASN A 321 -19.88 27.42 -16.70
N ILE A 322 -19.05 27.79 -17.70
CA ILE A 322 -18.83 26.97 -18.89
C ILE A 322 -17.58 26.11 -18.68
N GLN A 323 -17.75 24.82 -18.91
CA GLN A 323 -16.63 23.90 -18.99
C GLN A 323 -16.21 23.76 -20.45
N THR A 324 -14.92 23.84 -20.70
CA THR A 324 -14.41 23.72 -22.05
C THR A 324 -13.24 22.75 -22.11
N ALA A 325 -13.10 22.08 -23.23
CA ALA A 325 -11.97 21.21 -23.51
C ALA A 325 -11.44 21.49 -24.90
N LEU A 326 -10.13 21.50 -25.04
CA LEU A 326 -9.47 21.64 -26.34
C LEU A 326 -8.47 20.51 -26.51
N VAL A 327 -8.60 19.79 -27.60
CA VAL A 327 -7.69 18.68 -27.95
C VAL A 327 -7.16 18.93 -29.35
N SER A 328 -5.86 18.81 -29.53
CA SER A 328 -5.23 18.84 -30.86
C SER A 328 -4.60 17.48 -31.16
N MET A 329 -4.88 16.97 -32.36
CA MET A 329 -4.44 15.65 -32.81
C MET A 329 -3.82 15.73 -34.20
N ASN A 330 -2.73 15.03 -34.40
CA ASN A 330 -2.13 14.86 -35.71
C ASN A 330 -3.02 13.88 -36.54
N PRO A 331 -3.66 14.36 -37.62
CA PRO A 331 -4.60 13.50 -38.36
C PRO A 331 -3.94 12.34 -39.12
N LYS A 332 -2.63 12.37 -39.30
CA LYS A 332 -1.90 11.28 -39.99
C LYS A 332 -1.45 10.18 -39.05
N THR A 333 -1.08 10.53 -37.80
CA THR A 333 -0.52 9.56 -36.85
C THR A 333 -1.51 9.20 -35.73
N GLY A 334 -2.50 10.05 -35.47
CA GLY A 334 -3.42 9.90 -34.33
C GLY A 334 -2.86 10.41 -33.00
N GLU A 335 -1.65 10.94 -33.04
CA GLU A 335 -0.98 11.45 -31.82
C GLU A 335 -1.66 12.71 -31.28
N VAL A 336 -1.96 12.73 -29.99
CA VAL A 336 -2.53 13.90 -29.29
C VAL A 336 -1.39 14.82 -28.87
N ALA A 337 -1.41 16.02 -29.35
CA ALA A 337 -0.40 17.04 -29.03
C ALA A 337 -0.79 18.06 -27.96
N UNK A 338 -2.22 18.25 -27.39
CA UNK A 338 -2.63 19.05 -26.32
C UNK A 338 -3.86 18.55 -25.74
N UNK A 339 -4.28 18.74 -24.52
CA UNK A 339 -5.40 18.51 -23.85
C UNK A 339 -5.53 19.54 -22.87
N UNK A 340 -6.32 20.51 -22.94
CA UNK A 340 -6.56 21.43 -21.98
C UNK A 340 -7.94 21.22 -21.56
N UNK A 341 -8.29 21.37 -20.51
CA UNK A 341 -9.49 21.29 -19.98
C UNK A 341 -9.54 22.42 -19.11
N UNK A 342 -10.25 23.17 -19.06
CA UNK A 342 -10.41 24.18 -18.28
C UNK A 342 -11.61 23.95 -17.56
N UNK A 343 -11.53 23.75 -16.70
CA UNK A 343 -12.59 23.57 -15.85
C UNK A 343 -12.67 24.77 -15.10
N SER A 344 -13.79 25.49 -14.91
CA SER A 344 -14.09 26.55 -13.95
C SER A 344 -14.34 25.91 -12.56
N HIS A 345 -13.63 26.36 -11.59
CA HIS A 345 -13.68 26.09 -10.12
C HIS A 345 -14.79 25.18 -9.56
N SER A 346 -14.96 23.99 -10.04
CA SER A 346 -15.66 22.93 -9.29
C SER A 346 -15.25 21.56 -9.80
N SER A 347 -14.89 20.74 -8.85
CA SER A 347 -14.41 19.37 -9.00
C SER A 347 -15.42 18.45 -9.74
N ALA A 348 -15.34 18.42 -11.06
CA ALA A 348 -16.00 17.40 -11.84
C ALA A 348 -14.95 16.56 -12.59
N TRP A 349 -14.81 15.31 -12.18
CA TRP A 349 -13.97 14.34 -12.86
C TRP A 349 -14.72 13.83 -14.09
N PHE A 350 -14.21 14.08 -15.26
CA PHE A 350 -14.69 13.42 -16.47
C PHE A 350 -13.78 12.24 -16.81
N TYR A 351 -14.37 11.07 -16.88
CA TYR A 351 -13.74 9.91 -17.51
C TYR A 351 -13.99 9.99 -19.01
N ILE A 352 -12.94 10.00 -19.80
CA ILE A 352 -13.00 9.80 -21.24
C ILE A 352 -12.66 8.34 -21.52
#